data_cf3e8d55ba8f54a026afde296ee9ee0f
#
_entry.id   cf3e8d55ba8f54a026afde296ee9ee0f
#
_cell.length_a   1.000
_cell.length_b   1.000
_cell.length_c   1.000
_cell.angle_alpha   90.00
_cell.angle_beta   90.00
_cell.angle_gamma   90.00
#
_symmetry.space_group_name_H-M   'P 1'
#
loop_
_entity.id
_entity.type
_entity.pdbx_description
1 polymer ?
#
loop_
_entity_poly.entity_id
_entity_poly.type
_entity_poly.pdbx_seq_one_letter_code
_entity_poly.pdbx_strand_id
1 'polypeptide(L)'
;MIHQYKNNGYNIVMDVNSGSVHVVDDCVYDVIPRIEECINNGVKEKEGILTALKAERSGEGQQSEKERLSEKKLSYTEQELEEAVEEILELYEAGQLFTEDIYENYIGDFKNRQTVVKALCLHIAHDCNLACRYCFAEEGEYHGRRALMSFEVGKKALDFLVANSGSRVNLEVDFFGGEPLMNWQVVKDLVAYGRSLEEPNHKKFRFTLTTNGILLNDEVQEFVNKEMSNVVLSIDGRKEVNDKMRPHRGGQGSYDIIVPKFQKLAESRDQFNYYVRGTFTHNNLDFGEDVKHLADLGFEQISVEPVVAEPSEPYALKEEDLPVLLEEYDKLAAELLKRQKEGKGVNFFHFMIDLSGGPCVAKRLSGCGSGTEYLAVTPWGDFYPCHQFVGKEEFLMGNVDDGIVRTDIRDEFKTCNVYAKEKCRNCFAKFYCSGGCAANAYNFTGNINGTYDLGCELQKKRIECAIMIKAALAD
;
A
#
# COMPACT_ATOMS: atom_id res chain seq x y z
N MET A 1 6.62 7.19 20.70
CA MET A 1 5.14 7.21 20.38
C MET A 1 4.64 5.78 20.48
N ILE A 2 3.72 5.52 21.38
CA ILE A 2 3.09 4.21 21.54
C ILE A 2 1.75 4.20 20.83
N HIS A 3 1.48 3.10 20.11
CA HIS A 3 0.16 2.76 19.60
C HIS A 3 -0.28 1.43 20.18
N GLN A 4 -1.38 1.44 20.91
CA GLN A 4 -1.95 0.24 21.51
C GLN A 4 -3.38 0.01 21.04
N TYR A 5 -3.73 -1.24 20.77
CA TYR A 5 -5.05 -1.62 20.30
C TYR A 5 -5.35 -3.09 20.61
N LYS A 6 -6.64 -3.43 20.59
CA LYS A 6 -7.11 -4.81 20.73
C LYS A 6 -7.68 -5.28 19.38
N ASN A 7 -7.26 -6.45 18.93
CA ASN A 7 -7.74 -7.03 17.67
C ASN A 7 -7.78 -8.56 17.79
N ASN A 8 -8.93 -9.16 17.47
CA ASN A 8 -9.15 -10.61 17.45
C ASN A 8 -8.63 -11.36 18.70
N GLY A 9 -8.79 -10.76 19.88
CA GLY A 9 -8.40 -11.34 21.16
C GLY A 9 -6.96 -11.08 21.61
N TYR A 10 -6.18 -10.34 20.83
CA TYR A 10 -4.81 -9.93 21.14
C TYR A 10 -4.77 -8.49 21.63
N ASN A 11 -4.05 -8.23 22.74
CA ASN A 11 -3.65 -6.89 23.15
C ASN A 11 -2.29 -6.60 22.54
N ILE A 12 -2.22 -5.63 21.66
CA ILE A 12 -1.01 -5.31 20.90
C ILE A 12 -0.52 -3.91 21.28
N VAL A 13 0.77 -3.81 21.54
CA VAL A 13 1.48 -2.58 21.82
C VAL A 13 2.60 -2.43 20.81
N MET A 14 2.64 -1.29 20.11
CA MET A 14 3.66 -0.97 19.12
C MET A 14 4.38 0.31 19.53
N ASP A 15 5.69 0.27 19.63
CA ASP A 15 6.49 1.48 19.59
C ASP A 15 6.76 1.90 18.15
N VAL A 16 6.16 3.02 17.75
CA VAL A 16 6.17 3.48 16.36
C VAL A 16 7.58 3.80 15.86
N ASN A 17 8.43 4.31 16.73
CA ASN A 17 9.75 4.82 16.34
C ASN A 17 10.80 3.71 16.26
N SER A 18 10.79 2.75 17.17
CA SER A 18 11.65 1.56 17.08
C SER A 18 11.10 0.52 16.10
N GLY A 19 9.76 0.48 15.92
CA GLY A 19 9.06 -0.57 15.18
C GLY A 19 8.85 -1.86 15.97
N SER A 20 9.15 -1.87 17.28
CA SER A 20 8.94 -3.02 18.16
C SER A 20 7.44 -3.26 18.37
N VAL A 21 7.04 -4.52 18.38
CA VAL A 21 5.65 -4.96 18.57
C VAL A 21 5.62 -6.02 19.66
N HIS A 22 4.74 -5.84 20.63
CA HIS A 22 4.57 -6.73 21.77
C HIS A 22 3.12 -7.17 21.89
N VAL A 23 2.91 -8.46 22.15
CA VAL A 23 1.63 -9.00 22.63
C VAL A 23 1.71 -9.01 24.14
N VAL A 24 0.75 -8.40 24.81
CA VAL A 24 0.80 -8.19 26.26
C VAL A 24 -0.50 -8.63 26.92
N ASP A 25 -0.46 -8.88 28.21
CA ASP A 25 -1.65 -9.15 29.01
C ASP A 25 -2.47 -7.86 29.25
N ASP A 26 -3.61 -8.01 29.92
CA ASP A 26 -4.50 -6.87 30.21
C ASP A 26 -3.86 -5.89 31.20
N CYS A 27 -3.05 -6.35 32.16
CA CYS A 27 -2.40 -5.48 33.14
C CYS A 27 -1.38 -4.57 32.48
N VAL A 28 -0.45 -5.13 31.73
CA VAL A 28 0.56 -4.38 30.95
C VAL A 28 -0.12 -3.41 30.00
N TYR A 29 -1.15 -3.88 29.26
CA TYR A 29 -1.90 -3.04 28.32
C TYR A 29 -2.52 -1.81 28.98
N ASP A 30 -3.16 -2.00 30.14
CA ASP A 30 -3.90 -0.92 30.83
C ASP A 30 -2.95 0.08 31.52
N VAL A 31 -1.73 -0.33 31.95
CA VAL A 31 -0.79 0.56 32.68
C VAL A 31 0.20 1.30 31.79
N ILE A 32 0.48 0.85 30.56
CA ILE A 32 1.43 1.47 29.63
C ILE A 32 1.26 2.99 29.48
N PRO A 33 0.02 3.54 29.27
CA PRO A 33 -0.14 4.99 29.08
C PRO A 33 0.31 5.79 30.32
N ARG A 34 0.08 5.23 31.49
CA ARG A 34 0.49 5.91 32.75
C ARG A 34 1.99 5.83 32.97
N ILE A 35 2.60 4.72 32.60
CA ILE A 35 4.05 4.57 32.68
C ILE A 35 4.74 5.49 31.68
N GLU A 36 4.22 5.62 30.45
CA GLU A 36 4.71 6.60 29.46
C GLU A 36 4.68 8.03 30.03
N GLU A 37 3.59 8.41 30.71
CA GLU A 37 3.47 9.71 31.35
C GLU A 37 4.49 9.89 32.49
N CYS A 38 4.70 8.88 33.33
CA CYS A 38 5.71 8.91 34.38
C CYS A 38 7.13 9.14 33.82
N ILE A 39 7.49 8.37 32.80
CA ILE A 39 8.81 8.47 32.14
C ILE A 39 9.00 9.85 31.52
N ASN A 40 8.00 10.38 30.83
CA ASN A 40 8.03 11.71 30.21
C ASN A 40 8.17 12.83 31.26
N ASN A 41 7.63 12.63 32.46
CA ASN A 41 7.78 13.53 33.60
C ASN A 41 9.07 13.31 34.42
N GLY A 42 9.96 12.44 33.95
CA GLY A 42 11.27 12.18 34.56
C GLY A 42 11.23 11.13 35.68
N VAL A 43 10.11 10.49 35.96
CA VAL A 43 9.97 9.40 36.93
C VAL A 43 10.25 8.07 36.22
N LYS A 44 11.49 7.57 36.37
CA LYS A 44 11.94 6.34 35.67
C LYS A 44 12.21 5.17 36.61
N GLU A 45 12.23 5.42 37.91
CA GLU A 45 12.49 4.39 38.93
C GLU A 45 11.22 3.60 39.22
N LYS A 46 11.34 2.26 39.33
CA LYS A 46 10.23 1.32 39.57
C LYS A 46 9.34 1.78 40.74
N GLU A 47 9.93 2.16 41.86
CA GLU A 47 9.20 2.58 43.07
C GLU A 47 8.38 3.86 42.85
N GLY A 48 8.89 4.81 42.10
CA GLY A 48 8.18 6.04 41.73
C GLY A 48 6.98 5.79 40.86
N ILE A 49 7.13 4.92 39.84
CA ILE A 49 6.05 4.50 38.94
C ILE A 49 4.97 3.74 39.71
N LEU A 50 5.35 2.77 40.53
CA LEU A 50 4.40 2.02 41.37
C LEU A 50 3.61 2.92 42.31
N THR A 51 4.26 3.94 42.90
CA THR A 51 3.60 4.93 43.74
C THR A 51 2.55 5.71 42.96
N ALA A 52 2.85 6.13 41.71
CA ALA A 52 1.92 6.84 40.86
C ALA A 52 0.70 5.96 40.47
N LEU A 53 0.91 4.69 40.13
CA LEU A 53 -0.17 3.74 39.81
C LEU A 53 -1.05 3.43 41.04
N LYS A 54 -0.46 3.32 42.24
CA LYS A 54 -1.19 3.10 43.49
C LYS A 54 -2.03 4.32 43.90
N ALA A 55 -1.54 5.54 43.67
CA ALA A 55 -2.27 6.77 43.96
C ALA A 55 -3.53 6.90 43.06
N GLU A 56 -3.44 6.51 41.81
CA GLU A 56 -4.57 6.47 40.88
C GLU A 56 -5.63 5.45 41.30
N ARG A 57 -5.22 4.28 41.79
CA ARG A 57 -6.08 3.24 42.31
C ARG A 57 -6.88 3.72 43.54
N SER A 58 -6.28 4.55 44.42
CA SER A 58 -6.93 5.09 45.60
C SER A 58 -7.86 6.28 45.34
N GLY A 59 -7.81 6.88 44.16
CA GLY A 59 -8.62 8.04 43.79
C GLY A 59 -8.11 9.36 44.39
N GLU A 60 -6.87 9.41 44.89
CA GLU A 60 -6.26 10.59 45.54
C GLU A 60 -5.51 11.54 44.56
N GLY A 61 -5.52 11.24 43.25
CA GLY A 61 -4.87 12.09 42.21
C GLY A 61 -5.78 13.23 41.74
N GLN A 62 -5.17 14.38 41.37
CA GLN A 62 -5.89 15.47 40.67
C GLN A 62 -6.24 15.01 39.26
N GLN A 63 -7.52 14.65 39.02
CA GLN A 63 -8.02 14.20 37.73
C GLN A 63 -8.37 15.37 36.83
N SER A 64 -7.90 15.34 35.56
CA SER A 64 -8.36 16.21 34.50
C SER A 64 -9.76 15.77 33.99
N GLU A 65 -10.55 16.67 33.40
CA GLU A 65 -11.88 16.38 32.88
C GLU A 65 -11.90 15.25 31.81
N LYS A 66 -10.76 15.00 31.13
CA LYS A 66 -10.55 13.92 30.15
C LYS A 66 -10.40 12.54 30.81
N GLU A 67 -9.87 12.48 32.03
CA GLU A 67 -9.65 11.24 32.80
C GLU A 67 -10.94 10.69 33.40
N ARG A 68 -11.96 11.54 33.62
CA ARG A 68 -13.29 11.10 34.10
C ARG A 68 -14.08 10.24 33.12
N LEU A 69 -13.71 10.20 31.85
CA LEU A 69 -14.37 9.40 30.80
C LEU A 69 -13.78 7.98 30.64
N SER A 70 -12.69 7.65 31.34
CA SER A 70 -12.05 6.32 31.30
C SER A 70 -12.04 5.63 32.66
N GLU A 71 -13.14 5.68 33.42
CA GLU A 71 -13.27 5.01 34.72
C GLU A 71 -13.28 3.46 34.61
N LYS A 72 -12.17 2.88 34.17
CA LYS A 72 -11.85 1.50 34.51
C LYS A 72 -10.85 1.55 35.68
N LYS A 73 -11.38 1.45 36.90
CA LYS A 73 -10.57 1.32 38.12
C LYS A 73 -9.65 0.11 37.96
N LEU A 74 -8.32 0.32 37.99
CA LEU A 74 -7.35 -0.76 37.89
C LEU A 74 -7.60 -1.79 39.00
N SER A 75 -8.08 -2.98 38.67
CA SER A 75 -8.46 -4.05 39.61
C SER A 75 -7.35 -5.08 39.82
N TYR A 76 -6.10 -4.73 39.45
CA TYR A 76 -4.94 -5.62 39.52
C TYR A 76 -4.37 -5.68 40.94
N THR A 77 -3.76 -6.79 41.28
CA THR A 77 -3.04 -6.97 42.54
C THR A 77 -1.72 -6.17 42.56
N GLU A 78 -1.13 -5.97 43.74
CA GLU A 78 0.19 -5.32 43.81
C GLU A 78 1.26 -6.12 43.06
N GLN A 79 1.21 -7.43 43.11
CA GLN A 79 2.16 -8.29 42.42
C GLN A 79 2.03 -8.16 40.90
N GLU A 80 0.82 -8.17 40.32
CA GLU A 80 0.59 -7.97 38.90
C GLU A 80 1.08 -6.61 38.41
N LEU A 81 0.89 -5.55 39.22
CA LEU A 81 1.42 -4.21 38.89
C LEU A 81 2.96 -4.15 38.95
N GLU A 82 3.58 -4.84 39.95
CA GLU A 82 5.02 -4.91 40.05
C GLU A 82 5.67 -5.65 38.88
N GLU A 83 5.10 -6.79 38.48
CA GLU A 83 5.53 -7.60 37.33
C GLU A 83 5.38 -6.79 36.02
N ALA A 84 4.22 -6.14 35.82
CA ALA A 84 3.98 -5.30 34.63
C ALA A 84 4.95 -4.11 34.52
N VAL A 85 5.22 -3.42 35.64
CA VAL A 85 6.17 -2.30 35.65
C VAL A 85 7.59 -2.79 35.34
N GLU A 86 7.99 -3.94 35.88
CA GLU A 86 9.32 -4.53 35.65
C GLU A 86 9.51 -4.89 34.19
N GLU A 87 8.55 -5.59 33.57
CA GLU A 87 8.54 -5.95 32.16
C GLU A 87 8.63 -4.70 31.25
N ILE A 88 7.81 -3.68 31.52
CA ILE A 88 7.82 -2.44 30.74
C ILE A 88 9.14 -1.70 30.85
N LEU A 89 9.73 -1.65 32.05
CA LEU A 89 11.04 -1.02 32.25
C LEU A 89 12.16 -1.77 31.53
N GLU A 90 12.14 -3.11 31.53
CA GLU A 90 13.09 -3.91 30.74
C GLU A 90 13.01 -3.59 29.25
N LEU A 91 11.79 -3.49 28.70
CA LEU A 91 11.59 -3.10 27.29
C LEU A 91 12.01 -1.65 27.03
N TYR A 92 11.81 -0.73 27.97
CA TYR A 92 12.29 0.64 27.87
C TYR A 92 13.82 0.72 27.85
N GLU A 93 14.51 0.03 28.76
CA GLU A 93 15.98 -0.03 28.81
C GLU A 93 16.58 -0.71 27.57
N ALA A 94 15.87 -1.69 27.00
CA ALA A 94 16.23 -2.35 25.73
C ALA A 94 15.99 -1.47 24.49
N GLY A 95 15.40 -0.26 24.64
CA GLY A 95 15.07 0.62 23.51
C GLY A 95 13.94 0.08 22.63
N GLN A 96 13.01 -0.68 23.20
CA GLN A 96 11.86 -1.28 22.51
C GLN A 96 10.54 -0.60 22.84
N LEU A 97 10.49 0.26 23.86
CA LEU A 97 9.36 1.11 24.22
C LEU A 97 9.82 2.55 24.50
N PHE A 98 8.89 3.50 24.26
CA PHE A 98 9.03 4.93 24.54
C PHE A 98 10.25 5.58 23.84
N THR A 99 10.56 5.11 22.63
CA THR A 99 11.71 5.57 21.86
C THR A 99 11.47 6.93 21.20
N GLU A 100 12.56 7.69 20.96
CA GLU A 100 12.52 8.96 20.26
C GLU A 100 12.44 8.76 18.74
N ASP A 101 11.83 9.72 18.05
CA ASP A 101 11.81 9.75 16.59
C ASP A 101 13.12 10.31 16.04
N ILE A 102 14.03 9.41 15.69
CA ILE A 102 15.33 9.79 15.09
C ILE A 102 15.23 10.10 13.60
N TYR A 103 14.14 9.69 12.91
CA TYR A 103 14.02 9.80 11.45
C TYR A 103 13.70 11.22 10.99
N GLU A 104 13.10 12.05 11.85
CA GLU A 104 12.82 13.45 11.54
C GLU A 104 14.11 14.23 11.20
N ASN A 105 15.24 13.86 11.81
CA ASN A 105 16.53 14.50 11.55
C ASN A 105 17.05 14.28 10.12
N TYR A 106 16.58 13.25 9.42
CA TYR A 106 16.98 12.94 8.04
C TYR A 106 16.23 13.73 6.96
N ILE A 107 15.19 14.52 7.33
CA ILE A 107 14.37 15.26 6.35
C ILE A 107 15.17 16.30 5.58
N GLY A 108 16.11 16.96 6.24
CA GLY A 108 16.98 17.96 5.61
C GLY A 108 17.71 17.43 4.38
N ASP A 109 18.08 16.15 4.39
CA ASP A 109 18.81 15.48 3.32
C ASP A 109 17.89 15.08 2.15
N PHE A 110 16.58 14.98 2.35
CA PHE A 110 15.63 14.58 1.29
C PHE A 110 15.61 15.55 0.12
N LYS A 111 15.69 16.86 0.38
CA LYS A 111 15.77 17.88 -0.68
C LYS A 111 17.02 17.72 -1.53
N ASN A 112 18.12 17.32 -0.92
CA ASN A 112 19.43 17.18 -1.54
C ASN A 112 19.70 15.76 -2.06
N ARG A 113 18.84 14.79 -1.73
CA ARG A 113 19.01 13.41 -2.15
C ARG A 113 19.02 13.30 -3.66
N GLN A 114 20.06 12.68 -4.20
CA GLN A 114 20.07 12.30 -5.62
C GLN A 114 19.05 11.18 -5.84
N THR A 115 18.09 11.42 -6.72
CA THR A 115 17.12 10.42 -7.15
C THR A 115 17.47 9.95 -8.55
N VAL A 116 17.42 8.64 -8.77
CA VAL A 116 17.57 8.03 -10.08
C VAL A 116 16.25 7.40 -10.49
N VAL A 117 15.92 7.44 -11.77
CA VAL A 117 14.72 6.76 -12.27
C VAL A 117 14.96 5.26 -12.21
N LYS A 118 14.08 4.54 -11.51
CA LYS A 118 14.17 3.08 -11.33
C LYS A 118 13.04 2.32 -12.02
N ALA A 119 11.94 3.00 -12.31
CA ALA A 119 10.75 2.38 -12.84
C ALA A 119 9.99 3.29 -13.81
N LEU A 120 9.45 2.70 -14.87
CA LEU A 120 8.52 3.35 -15.79
C LEU A 120 7.23 2.54 -15.88
N CYS A 121 6.10 3.25 -15.86
CA CYS A 121 4.80 2.74 -16.24
C CYS A 121 4.53 3.17 -17.70
N LEU A 122 4.64 2.24 -18.63
CA LEU A 122 4.39 2.49 -20.04
C LEU A 122 2.90 2.31 -20.33
N HIS A 123 2.22 3.36 -20.71
CA HIS A 123 0.84 3.30 -21.19
C HIS A 123 0.83 2.79 -22.63
N ILE A 124 0.87 1.48 -22.80
CA ILE A 124 0.94 0.80 -24.10
C ILE A 124 -0.29 1.09 -24.95
N ALA A 125 -1.44 1.28 -24.31
CA ALA A 125 -2.68 1.62 -24.98
C ALA A 125 -3.48 2.62 -24.15
N HIS A 126 -3.86 3.74 -24.75
CA HIS A 126 -4.96 4.58 -24.30
C HIS A 126 -6.25 4.13 -25.01
N ASP A 127 -6.62 2.88 -24.81
CA ASP A 127 -7.84 2.22 -25.24
C ASP A 127 -8.05 0.95 -24.40
N CYS A 128 -9.30 0.52 -24.21
CA CYS A 128 -9.65 -0.67 -23.46
C CYS A 128 -10.84 -1.39 -24.09
N ASN A 129 -10.89 -2.70 -24.00
CA ASN A 129 -11.99 -3.54 -24.47
C ASN A 129 -13.06 -3.78 -23.40
N LEU A 130 -12.86 -3.29 -22.16
CA LEU A 130 -13.86 -3.23 -21.09
C LEU A 130 -14.32 -1.79 -20.85
N ALA A 131 -15.48 -1.65 -20.17
CA ALA A 131 -16.05 -0.38 -19.70
C ALA A 131 -16.27 -0.42 -18.19
N CYS A 132 -15.18 -0.54 -17.41
CA CYS A 132 -15.24 -0.61 -15.96
C CYS A 132 -15.81 0.68 -15.39
N ARG A 133 -16.84 0.60 -14.55
CA ARG A 133 -17.59 1.77 -14.05
C ARG A 133 -16.78 2.70 -13.17
N TYR A 134 -15.79 2.16 -12.46
CA TYR A 134 -14.88 2.92 -11.59
C TYR A 134 -13.55 3.30 -12.28
N CYS A 135 -13.47 3.16 -13.60
CA CYS A 135 -12.21 3.38 -14.31
C CYS A 135 -11.78 4.84 -14.24
N PHE A 136 -10.73 5.13 -13.47
CA PHE A 136 -10.14 6.47 -13.36
C PHE A 136 -9.53 6.97 -14.68
N ALA A 137 -9.31 6.05 -15.63
CA ALA A 137 -8.75 6.33 -16.95
C ALA A 137 -9.83 6.48 -18.04
N GLU A 138 -11.12 6.64 -17.70
CA GLU A 138 -12.23 6.82 -18.66
C GLU A 138 -12.17 5.80 -19.82
N GLU A 139 -12.33 4.51 -19.50
CA GLU A 139 -12.18 3.40 -20.46
C GLU A 139 -10.80 3.35 -21.16
N GLY A 140 -9.79 3.94 -20.51
CA GLY A 140 -8.41 3.96 -21.00
C GLY A 140 -8.02 5.23 -21.76
N GLU A 141 -8.90 6.20 -21.93
CA GLU A 141 -8.64 7.43 -22.72
C GLU A 141 -7.85 8.49 -21.93
N TYR A 142 -7.83 8.43 -20.59
CA TYR A 142 -7.09 9.35 -19.70
C TYR A 142 -7.38 10.82 -19.99
N HIS A 143 -8.66 11.20 -20.06
CA HIS A 143 -9.14 12.55 -20.36
C HIS A 143 -8.68 13.09 -21.74
N GLY A 144 -8.22 12.23 -22.62
CA GLY A 144 -7.63 12.61 -23.89
C GLY A 144 -8.28 11.90 -25.09
N ARG A 145 -7.46 11.26 -25.86
CA ARG A 145 -7.87 10.52 -27.06
C ARG A 145 -7.31 9.11 -27.07
N ARG A 146 -7.97 8.21 -27.75
CA ARG A 146 -7.47 6.85 -27.98
C ARG A 146 -6.17 6.88 -28.77
N ALA A 147 -5.21 6.09 -28.31
CA ALA A 147 -3.93 5.91 -28.99
C ALA A 147 -3.31 4.57 -28.58
N LEU A 148 -2.46 4.05 -29.43
CA LEU A 148 -1.56 2.94 -29.14
C LEU A 148 -0.12 3.48 -29.17
N MET A 149 0.71 3.09 -28.18
CA MET A 149 2.13 3.47 -28.16
C MET A 149 2.84 2.85 -29.36
N SER A 150 3.63 3.63 -30.07
CA SER A 150 4.52 3.10 -31.09
C SER A 150 5.75 2.44 -30.46
N PHE A 151 6.38 1.49 -31.16
CA PHE A 151 7.65 0.92 -30.74
C PHE A 151 8.71 2.00 -30.51
N GLU A 152 8.80 3.01 -31.37
CA GLU A 152 9.78 4.09 -31.28
C GLU A 152 9.63 4.92 -30.00
N VAL A 153 8.41 5.22 -29.56
CA VAL A 153 8.16 5.92 -28.29
C VAL A 153 8.59 5.05 -27.11
N GLY A 154 8.16 3.79 -27.09
CA GLY A 154 8.53 2.86 -26.01
C GLY A 154 10.05 2.60 -25.96
N LYS A 155 10.72 2.51 -27.13
CA LYS A 155 12.17 2.40 -27.24
C LYS A 155 12.87 3.59 -26.59
N LYS A 156 12.49 4.82 -26.95
CA LYS A 156 13.03 6.04 -26.34
C LYS A 156 12.81 6.09 -24.84
N ALA A 157 11.65 5.60 -24.35
CA ALA A 157 11.37 5.51 -22.92
C ALA A 157 12.34 4.54 -22.22
N LEU A 158 12.64 3.37 -22.79
CA LEU A 158 13.62 2.44 -22.24
C LEU A 158 15.04 3.00 -22.27
N ASP A 159 15.44 3.70 -23.34
CA ASP A 159 16.72 4.40 -23.45
C ASP A 159 16.84 5.48 -22.36
N PHE A 160 15.77 6.27 -22.14
CA PHE A 160 15.70 7.25 -21.06
C PHE A 160 15.85 6.60 -19.68
N LEU A 161 15.19 5.47 -19.43
CA LEU A 161 15.29 4.75 -18.16
C LEU A 161 16.73 4.31 -17.88
N VAL A 162 17.40 3.71 -18.88
CA VAL A 162 18.80 3.30 -18.76
C VAL A 162 19.70 4.49 -18.46
N ALA A 163 19.57 5.59 -19.23
CA ALA A 163 20.39 6.78 -19.09
C ALA A 163 20.21 7.48 -17.74
N ASN A 164 19.01 7.42 -17.13
CA ASN A 164 18.69 8.12 -15.89
C ASN A 164 18.68 7.21 -14.64
N SER A 165 19.11 5.94 -14.75
CA SER A 165 19.09 4.97 -13.66
C SER A 165 20.39 4.93 -12.83
N GLY A 166 21.42 5.71 -13.21
CA GLY A 166 22.70 5.74 -12.50
C GLY A 166 23.34 4.34 -12.37
N SER A 167 23.85 4.02 -11.19
CA SER A 167 24.44 2.70 -10.88
C SER A 167 23.43 1.59 -10.59
N ARG A 168 22.12 1.87 -10.66
CA ARG A 168 21.09 0.89 -10.35
C ARG A 168 21.07 -0.24 -11.38
N VAL A 169 21.15 -1.49 -10.93
CA VAL A 169 21.15 -2.67 -11.80
C VAL A 169 19.73 -3.06 -12.20
N ASN A 170 18.81 -3.19 -11.23
CA ASN A 170 17.44 -3.64 -11.48
C ASN A 170 16.55 -2.45 -11.88
N LEU A 171 15.91 -2.56 -13.04
CA LEU A 171 14.99 -1.58 -13.61
C LEU A 171 13.61 -2.21 -13.77
N GLU A 172 12.56 -1.51 -13.35
CA GLU A 172 11.18 -1.97 -13.42
C GLU A 172 10.46 -1.32 -14.60
N VAL A 173 9.71 -2.10 -15.35
CA VAL A 173 8.87 -1.58 -16.45
C VAL A 173 7.50 -2.24 -16.35
N ASP A 174 6.48 -1.42 -16.12
CA ASP A 174 5.09 -1.85 -16.04
C ASP A 174 4.40 -1.56 -17.38
N PHE A 175 3.93 -2.58 -18.07
CA PHE A 175 3.05 -2.44 -19.22
C PHE A 175 1.61 -2.25 -18.70
N PHE A 176 1.10 -1.05 -18.93
CA PHE A 176 -0.14 -0.55 -18.35
C PHE A 176 -0.96 0.25 -19.38
N GLY A 177 -1.93 1.02 -18.90
CA GLY A 177 -2.79 1.91 -19.69
C GLY A 177 -4.26 1.53 -19.57
N GLY A 178 -4.98 1.47 -20.69
CA GLY A 178 -6.31 0.87 -20.77
C GLY A 178 -6.21 -0.66 -20.71
N GLU A 179 -5.91 -1.31 -21.87
CA GLU A 179 -5.60 -2.74 -21.92
C GLU A 179 -4.33 -2.97 -22.77
N PRO A 180 -3.20 -3.31 -22.16
CA PRO A 180 -1.92 -3.47 -22.89
C PRO A 180 -1.94 -4.55 -23.96
N LEU A 181 -2.74 -5.62 -23.78
CA LEU A 181 -2.87 -6.70 -24.77
C LEU A 181 -3.51 -6.25 -26.10
N MET A 182 -4.14 -5.07 -26.15
CA MET A 182 -4.59 -4.48 -27.40
C MET A 182 -3.44 -4.03 -28.31
N ASN A 183 -2.24 -3.90 -27.75
CA ASN A 183 -1.02 -3.52 -28.49
C ASN A 183 0.10 -4.55 -28.23
N TRP A 184 -0.26 -5.81 -28.27
CA TRP A 184 0.58 -6.93 -27.82
C TRP A 184 1.91 -7.04 -28.57
N GLN A 185 1.92 -6.76 -29.89
CA GLN A 185 3.15 -6.83 -30.66
C GLN A 185 4.21 -5.83 -30.15
N VAL A 186 3.81 -4.61 -29.82
CA VAL A 186 4.71 -3.60 -29.28
C VAL A 186 5.25 -4.02 -27.89
N VAL A 187 4.43 -4.65 -27.05
CA VAL A 187 4.91 -5.22 -25.77
C VAL A 187 6.03 -6.23 -26.00
N LYS A 188 5.84 -7.19 -26.95
CA LYS A 188 6.87 -8.19 -27.28
C LYS A 188 8.16 -7.54 -27.80
N ASP A 189 8.03 -6.57 -28.68
CA ASP A 189 9.17 -5.87 -29.29
C ASP A 189 9.95 -5.05 -28.24
N LEU A 190 9.25 -4.39 -27.32
CA LEU A 190 9.87 -3.64 -26.22
C LEU A 190 10.57 -4.56 -25.20
N VAL A 191 10.00 -5.72 -24.89
CA VAL A 191 10.68 -6.72 -24.05
C VAL A 191 11.98 -7.18 -24.72
N ALA A 192 11.93 -7.54 -26.01
CA ALA A 192 13.11 -7.96 -26.77
C ALA A 192 14.17 -6.85 -26.79
N TYR A 193 13.75 -5.60 -27.02
CA TYR A 193 14.64 -4.44 -26.99
C TYR A 193 15.26 -4.23 -25.60
N GLY A 194 14.45 -4.26 -24.52
CA GLY A 194 14.95 -4.13 -23.15
C GLY A 194 15.99 -5.20 -22.80
N ARG A 195 15.75 -6.46 -23.19
CA ARG A 195 16.73 -7.55 -23.01
C ARG A 195 18.05 -7.25 -23.75
N SER A 196 18.00 -6.63 -24.93
CA SER A 196 19.22 -6.25 -25.67
C SER A 196 20.03 -5.13 -24.99
N LEU A 197 19.40 -4.34 -24.13
CA LEU A 197 20.06 -3.27 -23.36
C LEU A 197 20.74 -3.78 -22.08
N GLU A 198 20.43 -5.00 -21.61
CA GLU A 198 20.87 -5.48 -20.29
C GLU A 198 22.37 -5.63 -20.18
N GLU A 199 22.99 -6.41 -21.05
CA GLU A 199 24.43 -6.72 -21.01
C GLU A 199 25.29 -5.47 -21.26
N PRO A 200 25.08 -4.67 -22.34
CA PRO A 200 25.90 -3.50 -22.61
C PRO A 200 25.88 -2.44 -21.52
N ASN A 201 24.77 -2.34 -20.77
CA ASN A 201 24.56 -1.30 -19.76
C ASN A 201 24.68 -1.83 -18.31
N HIS A 202 24.96 -3.10 -18.10
CA HIS A 202 24.96 -3.75 -16.79
C HIS A 202 23.63 -3.58 -16.04
N LYS A 203 22.51 -3.75 -16.75
CA LYS A 203 21.14 -3.62 -16.24
C LYS A 203 20.43 -4.97 -16.26
N LYS A 204 19.33 -5.05 -15.49
CA LYS A 204 18.35 -6.14 -15.51
C LYS A 204 16.95 -5.55 -15.51
N PHE A 205 16.18 -5.82 -16.56
CA PHE A 205 14.79 -5.39 -16.63
C PHE A 205 13.87 -6.42 -15.96
N ARG A 206 12.98 -5.91 -15.13
CA ARG A 206 11.87 -6.64 -14.52
C ARG A 206 10.58 -6.09 -15.12
N PHE A 207 10.01 -6.87 -16.03
CA PHE A 207 8.77 -6.49 -16.70
C PHE A 207 7.56 -6.97 -15.91
N THR A 208 6.57 -6.12 -15.76
CA THR A 208 5.26 -6.42 -15.21
C THR A 208 4.19 -6.15 -16.26
N LEU A 209 3.18 -7.01 -16.35
CA LEU A 209 2.00 -6.81 -17.19
C LEU A 209 0.77 -6.71 -16.30
N THR A 210 -0.02 -5.64 -16.45
CA THR A 210 -1.36 -5.53 -15.86
C THR A 210 -2.41 -5.73 -16.94
N THR A 211 -3.30 -6.71 -16.80
CA THR A 211 -4.31 -7.01 -17.82
C THR A 211 -5.67 -7.31 -17.22
N ASN A 212 -6.73 -6.99 -17.95
CA ASN A 212 -8.09 -7.41 -17.64
C ASN A 212 -8.39 -8.85 -18.09
N GLY A 213 -7.48 -9.52 -18.78
CA GLY A 213 -7.50 -10.93 -19.12
C GLY A 213 -8.38 -11.33 -20.32
N ILE A 214 -9.19 -10.45 -20.88
CA ILE A 214 -10.08 -10.80 -22.01
C ILE A 214 -9.28 -11.35 -23.20
N LEU A 215 -8.15 -10.70 -23.51
CA LEU A 215 -7.26 -11.06 -24.62
C LEU A 215 -6.17 -12.08 -24.23
N LEU A 216 -6.13 -12.52 -22.98
CA LEU A 216 -5.16 -13.51 -22.50
C LEU A 216 -5.48 -14.87 -23.14
N ASN A 217 -4.62 -15.32 -24.05
CA ASN A 217 -4.67 -16.61 -24.73
C ASN A 217 -3.40 -17.42 -24.43
N ASP A 218 -3.26 -18.62 -24.99
CA ASP A 218 -2.14 -19.51 -24.73
C ASP A 218 -0.79 -18.92 -25.17
N GLU A 219 -0.72 -18.25 -26.33
CA GLU A 219 0.50 -17.59 -26.81
C GLU A 219 0.95 -16.49 -25.83
N VAL A 220 0.00 -15.68 -25.36
CA VAL A 220 0.28 -14.61 -24.38
C VAL A 220 0.75 -15.21 -23.08
N GLN A 221 0.11 -16.27 -22.57
CA GLN A 221 0.49 -16.93 -21.32
C GLN A 221 1.90 -17.53 -21.40
N GLU A 222 2.25 -18.18 -22.51
CA GLU A 222 3.60 -18.71 -22.71
C GLU A 222 4.66 -17.61 -22.68
N PHE A 223 4.44 -16.52 -23.41
CA PHE A 223 5.35 -15.38 -23.42
C PHE A 223 5.48 -14.73 -22.04
N VAL A 224 4.36 -14.52 -21.37
CA VAL A 224 4.30 -13.91 -20.03
C VAL A 224 5.04 -14.76 -19.00
N ASN A 225 4.90 -16.07 -19.04
CA ASN A 225 5.61 -16.97 -18.14
C ASN A 225 7.13 -16.92 -18.34
N LYS A 226 7.57 -16.71 -19.56
CA LYS A 226 8.99 -16.65 -19.90
C LYS A 226 9.63 -15.30 -19.57
N GLU A 227 8.95 -14.20 -19.86
CA GLU A 227 9.55 -12.87 -19.91
C GLU A 227 9.12 -11.93 -18.77
N MET A 228 7.92 -12.13 -18.18
CA MET A 228 7.39 -11.21 -17.17
C MET A 228 7.78 -11.66 -15.76
N SER A 229 8.40 -10.74 -15.02
CA SER A 229 8.74 -10.96 -13.61
C SER A 229 7.50 -10.99 -12.72
N ASN A 230 6.43 -10.31 -13.13
CA ASN A 230 5.16 -10.31 -12.42
C ASN A 230 3.99 -10.07 -13.38
N VAL A 231 2.80 -10.52 -12.99
CA VAL A 231 1.55 -10.29 -13.74
C VAL A 231 0.45 -9.89 -12.79
N VAL A 232 -0.26 -8.82 -13.13
CA VAL A 232 -1.43 -8.36 -12.39
C VAL A 232 -2.70 -8.67 -13.21
N LEU A 233 -3.56 -9.48 -12.63
CA LEU A 233 -4.78 -10.02 -13.25
C LEU A 233 -5.99 -9.33 -12.62
N SER A 234 -6.67 -8.48 -13.37
CA SER A 234 -7.72 -7.62 -12.82
C SER A 234 -9.06 -8.36 -12.69
N ILE A 235 -9.50 -8.62 -11.45
CA ILE A 235 -10.78 -9.24 -11.09
C ILE A 235 -11.22 -8.77 -9.70
N ASP A 236 -12.50 -8.40 -9.54
CA ASP A 236 -12.98 -7.77 -8.31
C ASP A 236 -13.47 -8.76 -7.23
N GLY A 237 -13.62 -10.04 -7.55
CA GLY A 237 -14.10 -11.05 -6.60
C GLY A 237 -15.24 -11.89 -7.16
N ARG A 238 -16.35 -12.00 -6.42
CA ARG A 238 -17.54 -12.75 -6.83
C ARG A 238 -18.08 -12.30 -8.18
N LYS A 239 -18.71 -13.21 -8.91
CA LYS A 239 -19.18 -12.96 -10.27
C LYS A 239 -20.08 -11.73 -10.38
N GLU A 240 -21.06 -11.61 -9.49
CA GLU A 240 -22.01 -10.48 -9.50
C GLU A 240 -21.34 -9.14 -9.23
N VAL A 241 -20.29 -9.11 -8.37
CA VAL A 241 -19.48 -7.92 -8.09
C VAL A 241 -18.67 -7.56 -9.33
N ASN A 242 -17.89 -8.52 -9.84
CA ASN A 242 -17.05 -8.32 -11.01
C ASN A 242 -17.85 -7.86 -12.22
N ASP A 243 -18.93 -8.58 -12.58
CA ASP A 243 -19.69 -8.30 -13.80
C ASP A 243 -20.49 -6.98 -13.73
N LYS A 244 -20.86 -6.55 -12.49
CA LYS A 244 -21.47 -5.24 -12.27
C LYS A 244 -20.50 -4.10 -12.54
N MET A 245 -19.23 -4.25 -12.12
CA MET A 245 -18.26 -3.16 -12.14
C MET A 245 -17.32 -3.22 -13.34
N ARG A 246 -17.09 -4.39 -13.94
CA ARG A 246 -16.17 -4.63 -15.07
C ARG A 246 -16.85 -5.26 -16.30
N PRO A 247 -17.92 -4.65 -16.83
CA PRO A 247 -18.59 -5.17 -18.02
C PRO A 247 -17.76 -4.91 -19.28
N HIS A 248 -18.02 -5.69 -20.31
CA HIS A 248 -17.67 -5.34 -21.68
C HIS A 248 -18.39 -4.05 -22.11
N ARG A 249 -17.90 -3.38 -23.15
CA ARG A 249 -18.58 -2.21 -23.74
C ARG A 249 -20.04 -2.53 -24.18
N GLY A 250 -20.33 -3.78 -24.50
CA GLY A 250 -21.68 -4.25 -24.82
C GLY A 250 -22.53 -4.61 -23.60
N GLY A 251 -22.04 -4.40 -22.37
CA GLY A 251 -22.76 -4.65 -21.12
C GLY A 251 -22.70 -6.11 -20.61
N GLN A 252 -22.08 -7.03 -21.36
CA GLN A 252 -21.91 -8.41 -20.90
C GLN A 252 -20.87 -8.50 -19.79
N GLY A 253 -21.02 -9.46 -18.86
CA GLY A 253 -20.05 -9.73 -17.81
C GLY A 253 -18.74 -10.29 -18.36
N SER A 254 -17.64 -10.04 -17.64
CA SER A 254 -16.30 -10.51 -18.00
C SER A 254 -15.85 -11.74 -17.21
N TYR A 255 -16.47 -12.03 -16.06
CA TYR A 255 -16.06 -13.04 -15.10
C TYR A 255 -15.85 -14.43 -15.68
N ASP A 256 -16.87 -14.99 -16.37
CA ASP A 256 -16.81 -16.35 -16.91
C ASP A 256 -15.74 -16.53 -17.99
N ILE A 257 -15.29 -15.43 -18.62
CA ILE A 257 -14.25 -15.45 -19.63
C ILE A 257 -12.86 -15.42 -18.98
N ILE A 258 -12.68 -14.62 -17.91
CA ILE A 258 -11.36 -14.36 -17.35
C ILE A 258 -10.94 -15.40 -16.31
N VAL A 259 -11.83 -15.90 -15.46
CA VAL A 259 -11.49 -16.81 -14.37
C VAL A 259 -10.74 -18.06 -14.84
N PRO A 260 -11.20 -18.82 -15.86
CA PRO A 260 -10.46 -20.00 -16.32
C PRO A 260 -9.05 -19.68 -16.84
N LYS A 261 -8.89 -18.50 -17.46
CA LYS A 261 -7.58 -18.04 -17.97
C LYS A 261 -6.65 -17.67 -16.84
N PHE A 262 -7.16 -17.01 -15.80
CA PHE A 262 -6.39 -16.60 -14.63
C PHE A 262 -5.95 -17.80 -13.80
N GLN A 263 -6.85 -18.79 -13.60
CA GLN A 263 -6.50 -20.04 -12.94
C GLN A 263 -5.37 -20.77 -13.68
N LYS A 264 -5.50 -20.93 -15.00
CA LYS A 264 -4.45 -21.54 -15.83
C LYS A 264 -3.11 -20.79 -15.71
N LEU A 265 -3.12 -19.46 -15.72
CA LEU A 265 -1.89 -18.67 -15.57
C LEU A 265 -1.29 -18.85 -14.17
N ALA A 266 -2.07 -18.74 -13.11
CA ALA A 266 -1.64 -18.91 -11.73
C ALA A 266 -0.99 -20.29 -11.50
N GLU A 267 -1.65 -21.35 -11.97
CA GLU A 267 -1.12 -22.73 -11.93
C GLU A 267 0.20 -22.87 -12.70
N SER A 268 0.28 -22.31 -13.92
CA SER A 268 1.49 -22.37 -14.75
C SER A 268 2.66 -21.57 -14.19
N ARG A 269 2.43 -20.75 -13.18
CA ARG A 269 3.44 -19.97 -12.43
C ARG A 269 3.70 -20.53 -11.02
N ASP A 270 3.24 -21.75 -10.73
CA ASP A 270 3.38 -22.38 -9.41
C ASP A 270 2.86 -21.46 -8.27
N GLN A 271 1.80 -20.72 -8.52
CA GLN A 271 1.18 -19.74 -7.60
C GLN A 271 2.11 -18.58 -7.16
N PHE A 272 3.17 -18.26 -7.92
CA PHE A 272 4.09 -17.16 -7.64
C PHE A 272 4.15 -16.13 -8.76
N ASN A 273 4.63 -14.93 -8.39
CA ASN A 273 4.89 -13.85 -9.37
C ASN A 273 3.67 -13.43 -10.20
N TYR A 274 2.50 -13.45 -9.58
CA TYR A 274 1.27 -12.84 -10.07
C TYR A 274 0.47 -12.27 -8.90
N TYR A 275 -0.51 -11.44 -9.21
CA TYR A 275 -1.58 -11.07 -8.29
C TYR A 275 -2.91 -11.05 -9.04
N VAL A 276 -3.97 -11.64 -8.45
CA VAL A 276 -5.32 -11.25 -8.79
C VAL A 276 -5.61 -9.96 -8.02
N ARG A 277 -6.01 -8.90 -8.75
CA ARG A 277 -6.23 -7.58 -8.17
C ARG A 277 -7.63 -7.08 -8.45
N GLY A 278 -8.37 -6.83 -7.37
CA GLY A 278 -9.72 -6.32 -7.40
C GLY A 278 -9.87 -4.95 -6.73
N THR A 279 -11.04 -4.37 -6.92
CA THR A 279 -11.45 -3.11 -6.32
C THR A 279 -12.81 -3.29 -5.65
N PHE A 280 -12.91 -2.98 -4.36
CA PHE A 280 -14.20 -2.93 -3.68
C PHE A 280 -14.74 -1.50 -3.64
N THR A 281 -16.06 -1.38 -3.54
CA THR A 281 -16.80 -0.14 -3.67
C THR A 281 -17.88 -0.06 -2.60
N HIS A 282 -18.60 1.06 -2.53
CA HIS A 282 -19.82 1.18 -1.71
C HIS A 282 -20.85 0.06 -1.98
N ASN A 283 -20.80 -0.58 -3.16
CA ASN A 283 -21.75 -1.64 -3.54
C ASN A 283 -21.42 -3.02 -2.94
N ASN A 284 -20.22 -3.23 -2.39
CA ASN A 284 -19.75 -4.50 -1.81
C ASN A 284 -18.85 -4.24 -0.59
N LEU A 285 -19.44 -3.67 0.46
CA LEU A 285 -18.74 -3.41 1.72
C LEU A 285 -18.28 -4.71 2.41
N ASP A 286 -18.89 -5.85 2.05
CA ASP A 286 -18.52 -7.21 2.44
C ASP A 286 -17.37 -7.77 1.59
N PHE A 287 -16.39 -6.94 1.24
CA PHE A 287 -15.28 -7.29 0.33
C PHE A 287 -14.43 -8.48 0.83
N GLY A 288 -14.49 -8.81 2.11
CA GLY A 288 -13.87 -10.01 2.66
C GLY A 288 -14.42 -11.29 2.02
N GLU A 289 -15.71 -11.32 1.65
CA GLU A 289 -16.30 -12.42 0.90
C GLU A 289 -15.74 -12.53 -0.53
N ASP A 290 -15.37 -11.38 -1.14
CA ASP A 290 -14.70 -11.39 -2.45
C ASP A 290 -13.28 -11.95 -2.35
N VAL A 291 -12.54 -11.59 -1.29
CA VAL A 291 -11.20 -12.17 -1.02
C VAL A 291 -11.29 -13.68 -0.76
N LYS A 292 -12.26 -14.12 0.03
CA LYS A 292 -12.50 -15.55 0.31
C LYS A 292 -12.85 -16.30 -0.96
N HIS A 293 -13.72 -15.73 -1.79
CA HIS A 293 -14.10 -16.31 -3.07
C HIS A 293 -12.89 -16.51 -3.99
N LEU A 294 -12.01 -15.51 -4.10
CA LEU A 294 -10.78 -15.62 -4.89
C LEU A 294 -9.84 -16.70 -4.32
N ALA A 295 -9.71 -16.80 -3.00
CA ALA A 295 -8.95 -17.86 -2.36
C ALA A 295 -9.55 -19.25 -2.63
N ASP A 296 -10.87 -19.39 -2.61
CA ASP A 296 -11.59 -20.65 -2.88
C ASP A 296 -11.51 -21.05 -4.36
N LEU A 297 -11.28 -20.12 -5.27
CA LEU A 297 -10.94 -20.38 -6.68
C LEU A 297 -9.51 -20.91 -6.88
N GLY A 298 -8.70 -20.96 -5.83
CA GLY A 298 -7.32 -21.45 -5.85
C GLY A 298 -6.26 -20.38 -6.12
N PHE A 299 -6.59 -19.09 -6.02
CA PHE A 299 -5.59 -18.03 -6.10
C PHE A 299 -4.90 -17.83 -4.75
N GLU A 300 -3.56 -17.88 -4.75
CA GLU A 300 -2.76 -17.68 -3.55
C GLU A 300 -2.21 -16.25 -3.41
N GLN A 301 -2.23 -15.46 -4.47
CA GLN A 301 -1.73 -14.08 -4.47
C GLN A 301 -2.90 -13.12 -4.74
N ILE A 302 -3.41 -12.45 -3.71
CA ILE A 302 -4.65 -11.68 -3.78
C ILE A 302 -4.42 -10.24 -3.31
N SER A 303 -4.96 -9.27 -4.05
CA SER A 303 -4.99 -7.86 -3.69
C SER A 303 -6.39 -7.30 -3.98
N VAL A 304 -7.09 -6.80 -2.97
CA VAL A 304 -8.39 -6.13 -3.15
C VAL A 304 -8.34 -4.77 -2.46
N GLU A 305 -8.46 -3.71 -3.26
CA GLU A 305 -8.27 -2.32 -2.81
C GLU A 305 -9.59 -1.54 -2.75
N PRO A 306 -9.69 -0.52 -1.87
CA PRO A 306 -10.83 0.40 -1.92
C PRO A 306 -10.81 1.21 -3.20
N VAL A 307 -11.99 1.45 -3.76
CA VAL A 307 -12.13 2.43 -4.83
C VAL A 307 -11.77 3.83 -4.33
N VAL A 308 -11.07 4.57 -5.17
CA VAL A 308 -10.81 6.01 -4.97
C VAL A 308 -11.55 6.73 -6.08
N ALA A 309 -12.62 7.41 -5.73
CA ALA A 309 -13.52 8.06 -6.66
C ALA A 309 -14.06 9.37 -6.09
N GLU A 310 -14.56 10.25 -6.94
CA GLU A 310 -15.26 11.46 -6.53
C GLU A 310 -16.45 11.09 -5.63
N PRO A 311 -16.70 11.83 -4.54
CA PRO A 311 -17.78 11.50 -3.59
C PRO A 311 -19.19 11.49 -4.21
N SER A 312 -19.38 12.13 -5.36
CA SER A 312 -20.64 12.16 -6.12
C SER A 312 -20.94 10.85 -6.85
N GLU A 313 -19.92 10.00 -7.06
CA GLU A 313 -20.10 8.73 -7.76
C GLU A 313 -20.89 7.73 -6.91
N PRO A 314 -21.85 7.01 -7.49
CA PRO A 314 -22.73 6.12 -6.74
C PRO A 314 -22.02 4.88 -6.15
N TYR A 315 -20.82 4.61 -6.59
CA TYR A 315 -19.96 3.52 -6.11
C TYR A 315 -18.85 4.01 -5.17
N ALA A 316 -18.71 5.33 -4.98
CA ALA A 316 -17.69 5.89 -4.10
C ALA A 316 -17.90 5.46 -2.65
N LEU A 317 -16.80 5.16 -1.96
CA LEU A 317 -16.83 4.93 -0.52
C LEU A 317 -17.09 6.25 0.22
N LYS A 318 -17.82 6.16 1.32
CA LYS A 318 -18.24 7.30 2.13
C LYS A 318 -17.79 7.14 3.57
N GLU A 319 -17.76 8.23 4.32
CA GLU A 319 -17.43 8.17 5.75
C GLU A 319 -18.39 7.26 6.56
N GLU A 320 -19.66 7.21 6.16
CA GLU A 320 -20.67 6.32 6.76
C GLU A 320 -20.39 4.83 6.58
N ASP A 321 -19.57 4.44 5.59
CA ASP A 321 -19.16 3.07 5.34
C ASP A 321 -18.03 2.60 6.28
N LEU A 322 -17.28 3.54 6.88
CA LEU A 322 -16.10 3.24 7.67
C LEU A 322 -16.34 2.19 8.77
N PRO A 323 -17.37 2.30 9.64
CA PRO A 323 -17.56 1.32 10.71
C PRO A 323 -17.71 -0.11 10.17
N VAL A 324 -18.44 -0.29 9.06
CA VAL A 324 -18.64 -1.58 8.42
C VAL A 324 -17.33 -2.10 7.82
N LEU A 325 -16.59 -1.24 7.13
CA LEU A 325 -15.32 -1.61 6.50
C LEU A 325 -14.23 -1.96 7.51
N LEU A 326 -14.15 -1.24 8.63
CA LEU A 326 -13.19 -1.54 9.69
C LEU A 326 -13.48 -2.90 10.33
N GLU A 327 -14.76 -3.21 10.60
CA GLU A 327 -15.18 -4.53 11.10
C GLU A 327 -14.91 -5.63 10.06
N GLU A 328 -15.11 -5.35 8.77
CA GLU A 328 -14.86 -6.31 7.70
C GLU A 328 -13.37 -6.66 7.57
N TYR A 329 -12.46 -5.69 7.77
CA TYR A 329 -11.03 -5.98 7.85
C TYR A 329 -10.69 -6.88 9.05
N ASP A 330 -11.33 -6.70 10.21
CA ASP A 330 -11.11 -7.56 11.38
C ASP A 330 -11.58 -8.99 11.12
N LYS A 331 -12.76 -9.16 10.49
CA LYS A 331 -13.29 -10.48 10.08
C LYS A 331 -12.38 -11.15 9.07
N LEU A 332 -11.93 -10.40 8.06
CA LEU A 332 -11.01 -10.93 7.04
C LEU A 332 -9.68 -11.36 7.68
N ALA A 333 -9.12 -10.58 8.60
CA ALA A 333 -7.88 -10.92 9.29
C ALA A 333 -8.03 -12.21 10.11
N ALA A 334 -9.14 -12.38 10.82
CA ALA A 334 -9.45 -13.62 11.54
C ALA A 334 -9.55 -14.83 10.61
N GLU A 335 -10.24 -14.69 9.49
CA GLU A 335 -10.41 -15.77 8.50
C GLU A 335 -9.05 -16.15 7.85
N LEU A 336 -8.24 -15.16 7.46
CA LEU A 336 -6.93 -15.44 6.86
C LEU A 336 -5.96 -16.07 7.85
N LEU A 337 -5.98 -15.66 9.11
CA LEU A 337 -5.21 -16.29 10.19
C LEU A 337 -5.64 -17.76 10.38
N LYS A 338 -6.96 -18.02 10.41
CA LYS A 338 -7.50 -19.37 10.49
C LYS A 338 -7.04 -20.22 9.30
N ARG A 339 -7.16 -19.75 8.06
CA ARG A 339 -6.70 -20.44 6.86
C ARG A 339 -5.20 -20.73 6.91
N GLN A 340 -4.39 -19.80 7.40
CA GLN A 340 -2.96 -20.00 7.57
C GLN A 340 -2.65 -21.14 8.55
N LYS A 341 -3.34 -21.18 9.71
CA LYS A 341 -3.21 -22.26 10.69
C LYS A 341 -3.68 -23.63 10.17
N GLU A 342 -4.60 -23.66 9.23
CA GLU A 342 -5.11 -24.86 8.56
C GLU A 342 -4.25 -25.31 7.36
N GLY A 343 -3.16 -24.60 7.04
CA GLY A 343 -2.30 -24.89 5.88
C GLY A 343 -2.94 -24.51 4.53
N LYS A 344 -3.92 -23.62 4.52
CA LYS A 344 -4.62 -23.08 3.34
C LYS A 344 -4.40 -21.56 3.22
N GLY A 345 -3.27 -21.09 3.71
CA GLY A 345 -2.94 -19.68 3.72
C GLY A 345 -2.83 -19.12 2.31
N VAL A 346 -3.27 -17.86 2.15
CA VAL A 346 -3.07 -17.06 0.95
C VAL A 346 -2.30 -15.80 1.30
N ASN A 347 -1.57 -15.27 0.35
CA ASN A 347 -0.90 -13.99 0.47
C ASN A 347 -1.87 -12.86 0.10
N PHE A 348 -2.44 -12.22 1.10
CA PHE A 348 -3.23 -11.01 0.91
C PHE A 348 -2.30 -9.80 0.97
N PHE A 349 -2.07 -9.16 -0.16
CA PHE A 349 -1.09 -8.08 -0.34
C PHE A 349 -1.17 -6.98 0.73
N HIS A 350 -2.40 -6.61 1.14
CA HIS A 350 -2.61 -5.52 2.09
C HIS A 350 -2.31 -5.87 3.56
N PHE A 351 -2.12 -7.16 3.85
CA PHE A 351 -1.67 -7.64 5.16
C PHE A 351 -0.20 -8.09 5.15
N MET A 352 0.50 -7.85 4.04
CA MET A 352 1.96 -8.06 4.01
C MET A 352 2.66 -6.96 4.78
N ILE A 353 3.29 -7.32 5.89
CA ILE A 353 4.10 -6.43 6.71
C ILE A 353 5.41 -7.10 7.07
N ASP A 354 6.51 -6.36 7.06
CA ASP A 354 7.81 -6.81 7.55
C ASP A 354 8.11 -6.08 8.86
N LEU A 355 8.07 -6.83 9.95
CA LEU A 355 8.37 -6.34 11.30
C LEU A 355 9.86 -6.48 11.66
N SER A 356 10.66 -7.22 10.87
CA SER A 356 12.07 -7.50 11.17
C SER A 356 13.04 -6.45 10.65
N GLY A 357 12.71 -5.71 9.60
CA GLY A 357 13.61 -4.72 9.02
C GLY A 357 12.91 -3.71 8.12
N GLY A 358 11.94 -4.16 7.35
CA GLY A 358 11.17 -3.34 6.41
C GLY A 358 12.03 -2.69 5.30
N PRO A 359 11.44 -1.81 4.51
CA PRO A 359 12.14 -1.10 3.45
C PRO A 359 13.13 -0.07 4.00
N CYS A 360 14.07 0.39 3.16
CA CYS A 360 15.02 1.44 3.55
C CYS A 360 14.31 2.72 4.02
N VAL A 361 14.97 3.51 4.86
CA VAL A 361 14.43 4.75 5.45
C VAL A 361 13.79 5.66 4.41
N ALA A 362 14.44 5.88 3.27
CA ALA A 362 13.90 6.73 2.21
C ALA A 362 12.52 6.25 1.72
N LYS A 363 12.33 4.94 1.54
CA LYS A 363 11.05 4.37 1.10
C LYS A 363 9.99 4.45 2.20
N ARG A 364 10.37 4.26 3.47
CA ARG A 364 9.46 4.43 4.61
C ARG A 364 8.95 5.87 4.73
N LEU A 365 9.77 6.85 4.38
CA LEU A 365 9.41 8.25 4.52
C LEU A 365 8.67 8.83 3.30
N SER A 366 9.01 8.40 2.06
CA SER A 366 8.52 9.01 0.82
C SER A 366 7.70 8.09 -0.09
N GLY A 367 7.47 6.84 0.29
CA GLY A 367 6.59 5.91 -0.42
C GLY A 367 7.11 5.42 -1.78
N CYS A 368 6.25 5.40 -2.79
CA CYS A 368 6.50 4.74 -4.08
C CYS A 368 7.54 5.45 -4.97
N GLY A 369 7.88 6.71 -4.69
CA GLY A 369 8.82 7.49 -5.48
C GLY A 369 8.20 8.10 -6.76
N SER A 370 6.87 8.27 -6.81
CA SER A 370 6.20 8.98 -7.92
C SER A 370 6.84 10.35 -8.17
N GLY A 371 6.95 10.75 -9.43
CA GLY A 371 7.55 12.00 -9.86
C GLY A 371 9.07 12.10 -9.69
N THR A 372 9.72 11.11 -9.06
CA THR A 372 11.16 11.12 -8.80
C THR A 372 11.86 9.86 -9.30
N GLU A 373 11.53 8.71 -8.75
CA GLU A 373 12.13 7.42 -9.07
C GLU A 373 11.23 6.56 -9.97
N TYR A 374 9.95 6.89 -10.04
CA TYR A 374 8.91 6.27 -10.84
C TYR A 374 8.17 7.32 -11.67
N LEU A 375 7.97 7.05 -12.96
CA LEU A 375 7.28 7.92 -13.91
C LEU A 375 6.32 7.12 -14.78
N ALA A 376 5.23 7.76 -15.23
CA ALA A 376 4.37 7.23 -16.29
C ALA A 376 4.76 7.84 -17.63
N VAL A 377 4.62 7.05 -18.71
CA VAL A 377 4.89 7.47 -20.09
C VAL A 377 3.65 7.23 -20.92
N THR A 378 3.12 8.28 -21.54
CA THR A 378 1.95 8.19 -22.42
C THR A 378 2.28 7.56 -23.79
N PRO A 379 1.28 7.18 -24.62
CA PRO A 379 1.53 6.71 -25.99
C PRO A 379 2.21 7.73 -26.88
N TRP A 380 2.20 9.01 -26.50
CA TRP A 380 2.88 10.11 -27.23
C TRP A 380 4.28 10.39 -26.70
N GLY A 381 4.68 9.74 -25.59
CA GLY A 381 6.00 9.90 -24.98
C GLY A 381 6.06 10.92 -23.85
N ASP A 382 4.94 11.48 -23.41
CA ASP A 382 4.93 12.46 -22.33
C ASP A 382 5.15 11.80 -20.95
N PHE A 383 5.94 12.47 -20.09
CA PHE A 383 6.22 12.05 -18.74
C PHE A 383 5.27 12.69 -17.72
N TYR A 384 4.73 11.86 -16.84
CA TYR A 384 3.93 12.26 -15.68
C TYR A 384 4.47 11.62 -14.39
N PRO A 385 4.19 12.19 -13.19
CA PRO A 385 4.66 11.63 -11.91
C PRO A 385 4.23 10.17 -11.68
N CYS A 386 3.03 9.79 -12.09
CA CYS A 386 2.54 8.41 -12.15
C CYS A 386 1.30 8.32 -13.05
N HIS A 387 0.81 7.11 -13.27
CA HIS A 387 -0.37 6.85 -14.11
C HIS A 387 -1.64 7.62 -13.68
N GLN A 388 -1.79 7.96 -12.40
CA GLN A 388 -2.94 8.71 -11.87
C GLN A 388 -2.90 10.20 -12.20
N PHE A 389 -1.76 10.74 -12.59
CA PHE A 389 -1.61 12.15 -12.99
C PHE A 389 -1.68 12.35 -14.51
N VAL A 390 -1.71 11.26 -15.28
CA VAL A 390 -1.78 11.33 -16.75
C VAL A 390 -3.06 12.05 -17.18
N GLY A 391 -2.91 13.01 -18.09
CA GLY A 391 -4.01 13.87 -18.55
C GLY A 391 -4.18 15.18 -17.76
N LYS A 392 -3.48 15.36 -16.64
CA LYS A 392 -3.47 16.63 -15.88
C LYS A 392 -2.28 17.47 -16.37
N GLU A 393 -2.54 18.49 -17.19
CA GLU A 393 -1.50 19.29 -17.87
C GLU A 393 -0.52 19.93 -16.89
N GLU A 394 -0.97 20.33 -15.71
CA GLU A 394 -0.14 20.92 -14.66
C GLU A 394 0.96 19.97 -14.15
N PHE A 395 0.79 18.66 -14.34
CA PHE A 395 1.76 17.61 -13.97
C PHE A 395 2.56 17.05 -15.15
N LEU A 396 2.45 17.63 -16.33
CA LEU A 396 3.30 17.25 -17.45
C LEU A 396 4.76 17.63 -17.17
N MET A 397 5.64 16.63 -17.07
CA MET A 397 7.04 16.81 -16.65
C MET A 397 8.02 16.98 -17.82
N GLY A 398 7.64 16.64 -19.02
CA GLY A 398 8.46 16.61 -20.23
C GLY A 398 8.07 15.43 -21.12
N ASN A 399 8.97 14.99 -21.97
CA ASN A 399 8.73 13.89 -22.90
C ASN A 399 9.99 13.07 -23.19
N VAL A 400 9.85 11.96 -23.94
CA VAL A 400 10.97 11.05 -24.23
C VAL A 400 12.07 11.65 -25.10
N ASP A 401 11.82 12.75 -25.81
CA ASP A 401 12.81 13.45 -26.66
C ASP A 401 13.60 14.47 -25.86
N ASP A 402 12.94 15.27 -25.02
CA ASP A 402 13.54 16.37 -24.26
C ASP A 402 13.95 15.96 -22.82
N GLY A 403 13.47 14.80 -22.36
CA GLY A 403 13.62 14.36 -20.97
C GLY A 403 12.70 15.12 -20.01
N ILE A 404 13.07 15.15 -18.72
CA ILE A 404 12.33 15.89 -17.70
C ILE A 404 12.75 17.36 -17.73
N VAL A 405 11.87 18.23 -18.18
CA VAL A 405 12.09 19.68 -18.26
C VAL A 405 11.48 20.43 -17.07
N ARG A 406 10.39 19.93 -16.48
CA ARG A 406 9.72 20.49 -15.30
C ARG A 406 10.32 19.93 -14.01
N THR A 407 11.53 20.40 -13.68
CA THR A 407 12.23 19.98 -12.45
C THR A 407 11.56 20.51 -11.19
N ASP A 408 10.77 21.57 -11.28
CA ASP A 408 9.94 22.10 -10.21
C ASP A 408 8.93 21.04 -9.69
N ILE A 409 8.25 20.34 -10.60
CA ILE A 409 7.33 19.23 -10.23
C ILE A 409 8.12 18.11 -9.54
N ARG A 410 9.25 17.69 -10.14
CA ARG A 410 10.10 16.66 -9.53
C ARG A 410 10.56 17.05 -8.12
N ASP A 411 10.95 18.31 -7.92
CA ASP A 411 11.46 18.80 -6.64
C ASP A 411 10.32 18.88 -5.59
N GLU A 412 9.09 19.20 -6.01
CA GLU A 412 7.90 19.13 -5.15
C GLU A 412 7.63 17.69 -4.67
N PHE A 413 7.60 16.72 -5.59
CA PHE A 413 7.43 15.31 -5.25
C PHE A 413 8.57 14.76 -4.38
N LYS A 414 9.80 15.24 -4.56
CA LYS A 414 10.97 14.86 -3.78
C LYS A 414 10.85 15.24 -2.31
N THR A 415 10.20 16.36 -2.04
CA THR A 415 9.97 16.85 -0.68
C THR A 415 8.69 16.31 -0.04
N CYS A 416 7.83 15.63 -0.81
CA CYS A 416 6.63 14.97 -0.29
C CYS A 416 7.01 13.73 0.55
N ASN A 417 6.87 13.84 1.87
CA ASN A 417 7.22 12.78 2.82
C ASN A 417 6.30 12.84 4.05
N VAL A 418 6.40 11.84 4.94
CA VAL A 418 5.53 11.72 6.13
C VAL A 418 5.61 12.92 7.07
N TYR A 419 6.73 13.63 7.13
CA TYR A 419 6.91 14.80 8.01
C TYR A 419 6.48 16.10 7.36
N ALA A 420 6.40 16.14 6.02
CA ALA A 420 5.83 17.27 5.29
C ALA A 420 4.29 17.32 5.39
N LYS A 421 3.67 16.20 5.77
CA LYS A 421 2.21 16.06 5.93
C LYS A 421 1.84 16.16 7.41
N GLU A 422 1.10 17.20 7.79
CA GLU A 422 0.76 17.49 9.19
C GLU A 422 0.12 16.28 9.92
N LYS A 423 -0.90 15.66 9.31
CA LYS A 423 -1.58 14.48 9.91
C LYS A 423 -0.68 13.24 10.00
N CYS A 424 0.29 13.09 9.10
CA CYS A 424 1.18 11.92 9.09
C CYS A 424 2.26 12.01 10.16
N ARG A 425 2.70 13.20 10.55
CA ARG A 425 3.76 13.42 11.55
C ARG A 425 3.47 12.69 12.86
N ASN A 426 2.22 12.71 13.30
CA ASN A 426 1.75 12.10 14.55
C ASN A 426 0.94 10.81 14.33
N CYS A 427 1.04 10.20 13.14
CA CYS A 427 0.32 8.97 12.82
C CYS A 427 1.17 7.74 13.17
N PHE A 428 0.59 6.77 13.88
CA PHE A 428 1.30 5.52 14.20
C PHE A 428 1.69 4.73 12.95
N ALA A 429 0.90 4.85 11.90
CA ALA A 429 1.09 4.11 10.65
C ALA A 429 2.18 4.72 9.74
N LYS A 430 2.80 5.86 10.10
CA LYS A 430 3.64 6.67 9.20
C LYS A 430 4.74 5.89 8.48
N PHE A 431 5.43 4.99 9.17
CA PHE A 431 6.56 4.24 8.60
C PHE A 431 6.16 2.99 7.81
N TYR A 432 4.90 2.58 7.89
CA TYR A 432 4.34 1.49 7.09
C TYR A 432 3.51 2.01 5.91
N CYS A 433 2.76 3.11 6.12
CA CYS A 433 1.96 3.78 5.11
C CYS A 433 2.81 4.67 4.19
N SER A 434 3.94 5.21 4.67
CA SER A 434 4.84 6.11 3.94
C SER A 434 4.16 7.40 3.43
N GLY A 435 3.14 7.89 4.15
CA GLY A 435 2.43 9.12 3.81
C GLY A 435 1.29 8.97 2.79
N GLY A 436 0.93 7.75 2.42
CA GLY A 436 -0.15 7.46 1.48
C GLY A 436 0.17 7.80 0.02
N CYS A 437 -0.87 7.84 -0.81
CA CYS A 437 -0.76 8.13 -2.24
C CYS A 437 -0.82 9.65 -2.49
N ALA A 438 0.19 10.21 -3.18
CA ALA A 438 0.23 11.62 -3.55
C ALA A 438 -0.91 12.00 -4.51
N ALA A 439 -1.29 11.11 -5.43
CA ALA A 439 -2.40 11.35 -6.35
C ALA A 439 -3.75 11.39 -5.61
N ASN A 440 -3.99 10.46 -4.67
CA ASN A 440 -5.20 10.51 -3.85
C ASN A 440 -5.24 11.79 -3.00
N ALA A 441 -4.12 12.15 -2.37
CA ALA A 441 -4.02 13.40 -1.62
C ALA A 441 -4.39 14.61 -2.50
N TYR A 442 -3.81 14.71 -3.70
CA TYR A 442 -4.10 15.78 -4.64
C TYR A 442 -5.57 15.80 -5.08
N ASN A 443 -6.13 14.65 -5.45
CA ASN A 443 -7.52 14.56 -5.92
C ASN A 443 -8.54 15.03 -4.88
N PHE A 444 -8.27 14.81 -3.57
CA PHE A 444 -9.18 15.18 -2.49
C PHE A 444 -8.88 16.53 -1.84
N THR A 445 -7.66 17.05 -1.95
CA THR A 445 -7.25 18.28 -1.24
C THR A 445 -6.65 19.35 -2.14
N GLY A 446 -6.41 19.06 -3.42
CA GLY A 446 -5.68 19.95 -4.32
C GLY A 446 -4.17 20.06 -4.03
N ASN A 447 -3.64 19.21 -3.13
CA ASN A 447 -2.24 19.26 -2.70
C ASN A 447 -1.68 17.87 -2.50
N ILE A 448 -0.50 17.56 -3.08
CA ILE A 448 0.17 16.26 -2.90
C ILE A 448 0.61 16.01 -1.45
N ASN A 449 0.80 17.07 -0.65
CA ASN A 449 1.09 17.00 0.78
C ASN A 449 -0.18 16.92 1.67
N GLY A 450 -1.37 16.88 1.08
CA GLY A 450 -2.60 16.59 1.80
C GLY A 450 -2.74 15.11 2.19
N THR A 451 -3.92 14.75 2.70
CA THR A 451 -4.29 13.37 3.03
C THR A 451 -5.69 13.05 2.51
N TYR A 452 -5.89 11.83 2.08
CA TYR A 452 -7.21 11.26 1.83
C TYR A 452 -7.68 10.55 3.10
N ASP A 453 -8.52 11.21 3.90
CA ASP A 453 -8.80 10.80 5.28
C ASP A 453 -9.47 9.42 5.39
N LEU A 454 -10.48 9.12 4.58
CA LEU A 454 -11.09 7.80 4.54
C LEU A 454 -10.04 6.71 4.25
N GLY A 455 -9.17 6.95 3.25
CA GLY A 455 -8.07 6.05 2.94
C GLY A 455 -7.05 5.92 4.08
N CYS A 456 -6.85 6.97 4.89
CA CYS A 456 -6.00 6.90 6.07
C CYS A 456 -6.56 5.94 7.13
N GLU A 457 -7.86 5.99 7.41
CA GLU A 457 -8.50 5.10 8.41
C GLU A 457 -8.45 3.64 7.94
N LEU A 458 -8.75 3.37 6.67
CA LEU A 458 -8.62 2.02 6.11
C LEU A 458 -7.17 1.51 6.16
N GLN A 459 -6.20 2.37 5.88
CA GLN A 459 -4.78 1.98 5.91
C GLN A 459 -4.28 1.70 7.33
N LYS A 460 -4.70 2.47 8.33
CA LYS A 460 -4.42 2.22 9.73
C LYS A 460 -4.95 0.84 10.13
N LYS A 461 -6.20 0.55 9.81
CA LYS A 461 -6.83 -0.75 10.10
C LYS A 461 -6.12 -1.92 9.45
N ARG A 462 -5.71 -1.78 8.18
CA ARG A 462 -4.90 -2.80 7.48
C ARG A 462 -3.60 -3.12 8.23
N ILE A 463 -2.91 -2.08 8.71
CA ILE A 463 -1.65 -2.24 9.45
C ILE A 463 -1.91 -2.94 10.78
N GLU A 464 -2.96 -2.57 11.53
CA GLU A 464 -3.36 -3.24 12.77
C GLU A 464 -3.64 -4.73 12.52
N CYS A 465 -4.43 -5.07 11.49
CA CYS A 465 -4.72 -6.45 11.11
C CYS A 465 -3.45 -7.22 10.70
N ALA A 466 -2.58 -6.60 9.92
CA ALA A 466 -1.33 -7.21 9.48
C ALA A 466 -0.39 -7.55 10.66
N ILE A 467 -0.26 -6.61 11.60
CA ILE A 467 0.52 -6.81 12.83
C ILE A 467 -0.09 -7.93 13.68
N MET A 468 -1.42 -7.91 13.87
CA MET A 468 -2.12 -8.95 14.64
C MET A 468 -1.87 -10.35 14.06
N ILE A 469 -1.98 -10.52 12.74
CA ILE A 469 -1.71 -11.81 12.09
C ILE A 469 -0.27 -12.26 12.33
N LYS A 470 0.71 -11.34 12.23
CA LYS A 470 2.13 -11.67 12.48
C LYS A 470 2.37 -12.04 13.93
N ALA A 471 1.80 -11.31 14.87
CA ALA A 471 1.89 -11.60 16.28
C ALA A 471 1.28 -12.98 16.61
N ALA A 472 0.07 -13.27 16.11
CA ALA A 472 -0.62 -14.54 16.32
C ALA A 472 0.04 -15.77 15.64
N LEU A 473 0.99 -15.55 14.72
CA LEU A 473 1.79 -16.61 14.08
C LEU A 473 3.19 -16.77 14.70
N ALA A 474 3.61 -15.82 15.54
CA ALA A 474 4.89 -15.90 16.26
C ALA A 474 4.77 -16.69 17.57
N ASP A 475 3.57 -16.78 18.14
CA ASP A 475 3.20 -17.63 19.28
C ASP A 475 3.10 -19.13 18.84
#